data_e98459e87b9629d47fcdc5ae476a705e
#
_entry.id   e98459e87b9629d47fcdc5ae476a705e
#
_cell.length_a   1.000
_cell.length_b   1.000
_cell.length_c   1.000
_cell.angle_alpha   90.00
_cell.angle_beta   90.00
_cell.angle_gamma   90.00
#
_symmetry.space_group_name_H-M   'P 1'
#
loop_
_entity.id
_entity.type
_entity.pdbx_description
1 polymer ?
#
loop_
_entity_poly.entity_id
_entity_poly.type
_entity_poly.pdbx_seq_one_letter_code
_entity_poly.pdbx_strand_id
1 'polypeptide(L)'
;MKKTLTSLLLLLLFTPVLWAAPVKLSTASQTAKRFLQQYGKQLKGTNAAYAPRMNAQSADATAPYYVFNAQDGKGFVIVSGDDRTSEILGYSTTTSFDINNLSENMRSFMDGMAKEI
;
A
#
# COMPACT_ATOMS: atom_id res chain seq x y z
N MET A 1 -25.24 14.00 38.37
CA MET A 1 -25.00 12.56 38.27
C MET A 1 -25.49 11.96 36.96
N LYS A 2 -26.75 12.25 36.55
CA LYS A 2 -27.24 11.74 35.26
C LYS A 2 -26.45 12.26 34.07
N LYS A 3 -25.93 13.49 34.12
CA LYS A 3 -25.10 14.05 33.06
C LYS A 3 -23.78 13.33 32.88
N THR A 4 -23.19 12.83 33.96
CA THR A 4 -21.92 12.12 33.92
C THR A 4 -22.08 10.76 33.25
N LEU A 5 -23.16 10.05 33.53
CA LEU A 5 -23.49 8.77 32.90
C LEU A 5 -23.75 8.90 31.40
N THR A 6 -24.44 9.96 31.02
CA THR A 6 -24.72 10.24 29.60
C THR A 6 -23.44 10.56 28.84
N SER A 7 -22.54 11.32 29.44
CA SER A 7 -21.24 11.63 28.87
C SER A 7 -20.39 10.37 28.65
N LEU A 8 -20.41 9.48 29.63
CA LEU A 8 -19.66 8.22 29.54
C LEU A 8 -20.22 7.32 28.44
N LEU A 9 -21.53 7.27 28.31
CA LEU A 9 -22.18 6.50 27.25
C LEU A 9 -21.85 7.06 25.86
N LEU A 10 -21.80 8.38 25.74
CA LEU A 10 -21.42 9.04 24.50
C LEU A 10 -19.98 8.72 24.11
N LEU A 11 -19.07 8.68 25.07
CA LEU A 11 -17.69 8.30 24.85
C LEU A 11 -17.56 6.88 24.33
N LEU A 12 -18.37 5.96 24.82
CA LEU A 12 -18.39 4.59 24.34
C LEU A 12 -18.91 4.48 22.91
N LEU A 13 -19.85 5.34 22.51
CA LEU A 13 -20.35 5.39 21.15
C LEU A 13 -19.32 5.93 20.16
N PHE A 14 -18.38 6.74 20.64
CA PHE A 14 -17.30 7.28 19.82
C PHE A 14 -15.99 6.48 19.93
N THR A 15 -16.02 5.31 20.58
CA THR A 15 -14.88 4.41 20.57
C THR A 15 -14.59 4.03 19.11
N PRO A 16 -13.41 4.35 18.57
CA PRO A 16 -13.15 4.08 17.17
C PRO A 16 -13.20 2.58 16.91
N VAL A 17 -14.15 2.19 16.09
CA VAL A 17 -14.13 0.86 15.51
C VAL A 17 -13.01 0.89 14.49
N LEU A 18 -11.95 0.11 14.73
CA LEU A 18 -10.83 0.02 13.82
C LEU A 18 -11.26 -0.75 12.58
N TRP A 19 -11.80 -0.02 11.63
CA TRP A 19 -12.12 -0.57 10.33
C TRP A 19 -10.86 -0.55 9.47
N ALA A 20 -10.60 -1.65 8.76
CA ALA A 20 -9.58 -1.64 7.72
C ALA A 20 -10.05 -0.67 6.64
N ALA A 21 -9.30 0.38 6.41
CA ALA A 21 -9.55 1.26 5.28
C ALA A 21 -8.67 0.83 4.12
N PRO A 22 -9.22 0.62 2.92
CA PRO A 22 -8.39 0.35 1.75
C PRO A 22 -7.57 1.59 1.41
N VAL A 23 -6.31 1.37 1.06
CA VAL A 23 -5.40 2.42 0.61
C VAL A 23 -5.61 2.60 -0.88
N LYS A 24 -5.96 3.80 -1.31
CA LYS A 24 -6.18 4.11 -2.72
C LYS A 24 -4.86 4.22 -3.47
N LEU A 25 -4.90 4.02 -4.78
CA LEU A 25 -3.72 4.12 -5.65
C LEU A 25 -3.00 5.46 -5.47
N SER A 26 -3.73 6.57 -5.41
CA SER A 26 -3.13 7.90 -5.23
C SER A 26 -2.35 8.02 -3.92
N THR A 27 -2.88 7.48 -2.84
CA THR A 27 -2.22 7.47 -1.53
C THR A 27 -1.00 6.57 -1.55
N ALA A 28 -1.12 5.37 -2.13
CA ALA A 28 -0.02 4.44 -2.27
C ALA A 28 1.12 5.02 -3.11
N SER A 29 0.78 5.73 -4.19
CA SER A 29 1.75 6.41 -5.03
C SER A 29 2.55 7.46 -4.25
N GLN A 30 1.88 8.24 -3.39
CA GLN A 30 2.56 9.22 -2.54
C GLN A 30 3.48 8.55 -1.52
N THR A 31 3.05 7.46 -0.94
CA THR A 31 3.86 6.67 -0.01
C THR A 31 5.12 6.15 -0.70
N ALA A 32 4.95 5.59 -1.90
CA ALA A 32 6.07 5.10 -2.71
C ALA A 32 7.06 6.21 -3.05
N LYS A 33 6.54 7.38 -3.43
CA LYS A 33 7.37 8.55 -3.75
C LYS A 33 8.22 8.97 -2.56
N ARG A 34 7.62 9.10 -1.39
CA ARG A 34 8.35 9.47 -0.17
C ARG A 34 9.42 8.45 0.19
N PHE A 35 9.09 7.17 0.04
CA PHE A 35 10.01 6.09 0.34
C PHE A 35 11.23 6.12 -0.59
N LEU A 36 11.00 6.23 -1.90
CA LEU A 36 12.08 6.25 -2.88
C LEU A 36 12.97 7.50 -2.73
N GLN A 37 12.41 8.62 -2.30
CA GLN A 37 13.17 9.85 -2.05
C GLN A 37 14.25 9.66 -0.98
N GLN A 38 14.05 8.77 -0.03
CA GLN A 38 15.06 8.46 0.99
C GLN A 38 16.33 7.89 0.38
N TYR A 39 16.22 7.27 -0.78
CA TYR A 39 17.33 6.66 -1.52
C TYR A 39 17.78 7.50 -2.71
N GLY A 40 17.33 8.76 -2.78
CA GLY A 40 17.65 9.64 -3.89
C GLY A 40 17.01 9.24 -5.21
N LYS A 41 15.91 8.50 -5.17
CA LYS A 41 15.23 8.00 -6.35
C LYS A 41 13.90 8.68 -6.56
N GLN A 42 13.46 8.68 -7.81
CA GLN A 42 12.15 9.22 -8.19
C GLN A 42 11.23 8.09 -8.64
N LEU A 43 9.94 8.31 -8.43
CA LEU A 43 8.91 7.38 -8.86
C LEU A 43 8.74 7.44 -10.38
N LYS A 44 8.59 6.27 -11.00
CA LYS A 44 8.31 6.19 -12.44
C LYS A 44 6.82 6.39 -12.69
N GLY A 45 6.42 7.62 -12.96
CA GLY A 45 5.02 7.97 -13.18
C GLY A 45 4.18 7.87 -11.92
N THR A 46 2.86 7.84 -12.08
CA THR A 46 1.89 7.74 -10.99
C THR A 46 1.16 6.40 -10.96
N ASN A 47 1.29 5.60 -12.01
CA ASN A 47 0.64 4.31 -12.12
C ASN A 47 1.47 3.22 -11.44
N ALA A 48 0.80 2.24 -10.87
CA ALA A 48 1.47 1.07 -10.35
C ALA A 48 2.01 0.21 -11.50
N ALA A 49 3.21 -0.33 -11.32
CA ALA A 49 3.76 -1.30 -12.26
C ALA A 49 2.98 -2.62 -12.19
N TYR A 50 2.42 -2.91 -11.00
CA TYR A 50 1.57 -4.07 -10.78
C TYR A 50 0.69 -3.82 -9.57
N ALA A 51 -0.57 -4.25 -9.66
CA ALA A 51 -1.51 -4.22 -8.55
C ALA A 51 -2.57 -5.31 -8.80
N PRO A 52 -2.60 -6.38 -7.98
CA PRO A 52 -3.53 -7.48 -8.22
C PRO A 52 -4.97 -7.04 -8.00
N ARG A 53 -5.88 -7.56 -8.82
CA ARG A 53 -7.32 -7.33 -8.73
C ARG A 53 -7.76 -5.88 -8.88
N MET A 54 -6.88 -5.02 -9.38
CA MET A 54 -7.24 -3.65 -9.71
C MET A 54 -7.77 -3.59 -11.14
N ASN A 55 -8.97 -3.04 -11.32
CA ASN A 55 -9.63 -3.03 -12.63
C ASN A 55 -9.09 -1.95 -13.56
N ALA A 56 -8.71 -0.81 -13.02
CA ALA A 56 -8.22 0.32 -13.81
C ALA A 56 -7.30 1.20 -12.96
N GLN A 57 -6.35 1.85 -13.63
CA GLN A 57 -5.43 2.79 -13.00
C GLN A 57 -6.14 4.13 -12.80
N SER A 58 -6.89 4.25 -11.72
CA SER A 58 -7.54 5.51 -11.34
C SER A 58 -7.09 5.90 -9.94
N ALA A 59 -7.16 7.19 -9.62
CA ALA A 59 -6.72 7.72 -8.32
C ALA A 59 -7.42 7.04 -7.15
N ASP A 60 -8.67 6.66 -7.33
CA ASP A 60 -9.49 6.03 -6.30
C ASP A 60 -9.48 4.50 -6.35
N ALA A 61 -8.76 3.89 -7.28
CA ALA A 61 -8.66 2.44 -7.38
C ALA A 61 -8.00 1.86 -6.13
N THR A 62 -8.43 0.66 -5.76
CA THR A 62 -7.89 -0.07 -4.61
C THR A 62 -7.38 -1.44 -5.04
N ALA A 63 -6.39 -1.95 -4.31
CA ALA A 63 -5.80 -3.26 -4.54
C ALA A 63 -5.24 -3.78 -3.21
N PRO A 64 -5.01 -5.09 -3.07
CA PRO A 64 -4.37 -5.63 -1.86
C PRO A 64 -2.99 -5.05 -1.62
N TYR A 65 -2.25 -4.78 -2.67
CA TYR A 65 -0.97 -4.10 -2.62
C TYR A 65 -0.66 -3.49 -4.00
N TYR A 66 0.34 -2.60 -4.02
CA TYR A 66 0.76 -1.92 -5.24
C TYR A 66 2.28 -2.01 -5.35
N VAL A 67 2.78 -2.24 -6.56
CA VAL A 67 4.21 -2.21 -6.85
C VAL A 67 4.51 -1.00 -7.72
N PHE A 68 5.48 -0.21 -7.31
CA PHE A 68 5.93 0.97 -8.07
C PHE A 68 7.41 0.84 -8.37
N ASN A 69 7.79 1.16 -9.60
CA ASN A 69 9.18 1.15 -10.03
C ASN A 69 9.81 2.53 -9.88
N ALA A 70 11.11 2.56 -9.60
CA ALA A 70 11.89 3.78 -9.66
C ALA A 70 12.16 4.17 -11.13
N GLN A 71 12.25 5.47 -11.38
CA GLN A 71 12.45 6.01 -12.73
C GLN A 71 13.79 5.58 -13.34
N ASP A 72 14.81 5.38 -12.52
CA ASP A 72 16.14 4.98 -12.98
C ASP A 72 16.22 3.51 -13.41
N GLY A 73 15.15 2.75 -13.29
CA GLY A 73 15.14 1.32 -13.60
C GLY A 73 15.86 0.45 -12.59
N LYS A 74 16.25 1.00 -11.45
CA LYS A 74 17.04 0.31 -10.42
C LYS A 74 16.34 0.39 -9.08
N GLY A 75 15.18 -0.18 -8.99
CA GLY A 75 14.48 -0.27 -7.73
C GLY A 75 12.98 -0.34 -7.87
N PHE A 76 12.36 -0.89 -6.85
CA PHE A 76 10.91 -0.91 -6.72
C PHE A 76 10.52 -0.85 -5.26
N VAL A 77 9.26 -0.56 -5.01
CA VAL A 77 8.67 -0.58 -3.68
C VAL A 77 7.29 -1.21 -3.75
N ILE A 78 6.98 -2.05 -2.78
CA ILE A 78 5.67 -2.68 -2.63
C ILE A 78 4.95 -1.99 -1.47
N VAL A 79 3.85 -1.32 -1.78
CA VAL A 79 3.05 -0.56 -0.82
C VAL A 79 1.79 -1.35 -0.49
N SER A 80 1.46 -1.46 0.80
CA SER A 80 0.25 -2.15 1.24
C SER A 80 -1.00 -1.43 0.77
N GLY A 81 -2.01 -2.19 0.41
CA GLY A 81 -3.36 -1.68 0.13
C GLY A 81 -4.27 -1.67 1.36
N ASP A 82 -3.74 -1.99 2.53
CA ASP A 82 -4.48 -2.06 3.78
C ASP A 82 -3.76 -1.23 4.85
N ASP A 83 -4.45 -0.26 5.44
CA ASP A 83 -3.86 0.65 6.43
C ASP A 83 -3.57 -0.02 7.79
N ARG A 84 -4.01 -1.25 7.99
CA ARG A 84 -3.72 -2.02 9.22
C ARG A 84 -2.35 -2.68 9.17
N THR A 85 -1.71 -2.75 8.02
CA THR A 85 -0.38 -3.34 7.86
C THR A 85 0.68 -2.25 7.74
N SER A 86 1.95 -2.64 7.76
CA SER A 86 3.04 -1.73 7.42
C SER A 86 2.81 -1.11 6.05
N GLU A 87 3.11 0.17 5.90
CA GLU A 87 2.95 0.84 4.61
C GLU A 87 3.81 0.20 3.53
N ILE A 88 5.03 -0.19 3.87
CA ILE A 88 5.98 -0.78 2.94
C ILE A 88 6.09 -2.27 3.25
N LEU A 89 5.72 -3.11 2.29
CA LEU A 89 5.78 -4.57 2.42
C LEU A 89 7.12 -5.13 1.96
N GLY A 90 7.79 -4.43 1.05
CA GLY A 90 9.08 -4.86 0.53
C GLY A 90 9.61 -3.84 -0.47
N TYR A 91 10.89 -3.91 -0.77
CA TYR A 91 11.52 -3.01 -1.73
C TYR A 91 12.85 -3.56 -2.22
N SER A 92 13.34 -2.98 -3.31
CA SER A 92 14.71 -3.16 -3.80
C SER A 92 15.24 -1.81 -4.28
N THR A 93 16.50 -1.54 -4.05
CA THR A 93 17.17 -0.34 -4.56
C THR A 93 18.01 -0.59 -5.80
N THR A 94 18.07 -1.84 -6.25
CA THR A 94 18.97 -2.26 -7.33
C THR A 94 18.26 -2.90 -8.52
N THR A 95 17.05 -3.41 -8.31
CA THR A 95 16.32 -4.21 -9.31
C THR A 95 14.94 -3.62 -9.56
N SER A 96 14.58 -3.47 -10.83
CA SER A 96 13.23 -3.14 -11.25
C SER A 96 12.30 -4.34 -11.11
N PHE A 97 11.01 -4.06 -10.89
CA PHE A 97 9.98 -5.08 -10.87
C PHE A 97 9.43 -5.29 -12.29
N ASP A 98 9.42 -6.55 -12.73
CA ASP A 98 8.80 -6.96 -13.99
C ASP A 98 7.94 -8.19 -13.74
N ILE A 99 6.62 -8.02 -13.85
CA ILE A 99 5.67 -9.10 -13.59
C ILE A 99 5.88 -10.29 -14.54
N ASN A 100 6.43 -10.05 -15.72
CA ASN A 100 6.66 -11.09 -16.71
C ASN A 100 7.99 -11.85 -16.51
N ASN A 101 8.79 -11.42 -15.56
CA ASN A 101 10.11 -11.99 -15.30
C ASN A 101 10.41 -12.11 -13.81
N LEU A 102 9.49 -12.68 -13.05
CA LEU A 102 9.65 -12.88 -11.61
C LEU A 102 10.30 -14.21 -11.31
N SER A 103 11.16 -14.23 -10.29
CA SER A 103 11.62 -15.49 -9.72
C SER A 103 10.45 -16.22 -9.04
N GLU A 104 10.58 -17.53 -8.88
CA GLU A 104 9.56 -18.32 -8.19
C GLU A 104 9.36 -17.87 -6.75
N ASN A 105 10.45 -17.51 -6.07
CA ASN A 105 10.40 -17.01 -4.69
C ASN A 105 9.61 -15.72 -4.60
N MET A 106 9.83 -14.78 -5.52
CA MET A 106 9.11 -13.52 -5.55
C MET A 106 7.64 -13.74 -5.85
N ARG A 107 7.32 -14.63 -6.79
CA ARG A 107 5.96 -14.97 -7.17
C ARG A 107 5.21 -15.57 -5.98
N SER A 108 5.82 -16.52 -5.28
CA SER A 108 5.23 -17.13 -4.08
C SER A 108 5.00 -16.11 -2.97
N PHE A 109 5.96 -15.21 -2.75
CA PHE A 109 5.87 -14.16 -1.75
C PHE A 109 4.68 -13.22 -2.06
N MET A 110 4.53 -12.81 -3.30
CA MET A 110 3.47 -11.91 -3.72
C MET A 110 2.09 -12.57 -3.65
N ASP A 111 2.01 -13.84 -4.03
CA ASP A 111 0.77 -14.61 -3.91
C ASP A 111 0.35 -14.74 -2.44
N GLY A 112 1.32 -14.96 -1.56
CA GLY A 112 1.08 -15.01 -0.12
C GLY A 112 0.56 -13.69 0.43
N MET A 113 1.15 -12.57 0.03
CA MET A 113 0.69 -11.25 0.43
C MET A 113 -0.74 -10.98 -0.03
N ALA A 114 -1.07 -11.34 -1.26
CA ALA A 114 -2.40 -11.10 -1.80
C ALA A 114 -3.48 -11.88 -1.05
N LYS A 115 -3.15 -13.03 -0.49
CA LYS A 115 -4.08 -13.84 0.31
C LYS A 115 -4.28 -13.28 1.71
N GLU A 116 -3.26 -12.66 2.29
CA GLU A 116 -3.29 -12.13 3.65
C GLU A 116 -3.95 -10.75 3.73
N ILE A 117 -3.92 -10.00 2.65
CA ILE A 117 -4.48 -8.64 2.61
C ILE A 117 -5.88 -8.63 1.90
#